data_97d8c57f17c96f09a38121c72872e349
#
_entry.id   97d8c57f17c96f09a38121c72872e349
#
_cell.length_a   1.000
_cell.length_b   1.000
_cell.length_c   1.000
_cell.angle_alpha   90.00
_cell.angle_beta   90.00
_cell.angle_gamma   90.00
#
_symmetry.space_group_name_H-M   'P 1'
#
loop_
_entity.id
_entity.type
_entity.pdbx_description
1 polymer ?
#
loop_
_entity_poly.entity_id
_entity_poly.type
_entity_poly.pdbx_seq_one_letter_code
_entity_poly.pdbx_strand_id
1 'polypeptide(L)'
;TAMQERRVTVMGRTFTLLPPFFVLATQNPIEQEGTYPLPEAQLDRFMFLIEVDYPTEEEEMRIARETTGNRSEELKHVLSGEEIIFYQDLVRRVPVPEHIYEYAVKLVRATRPSLETSPEWVKQYVAWGAGPRAVQFLILGAKTRAALQGSYIVRKEDIDAIVEPVLMHRVVTNFAAESQGITPRKAVARLAAEV
;
A
#
# COMPACT_ATOMS: atom_id res chain seq x y z
N THR A 1 0.64 -17.78 -3.67
CA THR A 1 0.09 -18.38 -4.92
C THR A 1 -1.15 -17.66 -5.37
N ALA A 2 -2.22 -17.52 -4.55
CA ALA A 2 -3.48 -16.89 -4.94
C ALA A 2 -3.29 -15.48 -5.56
N MET A 3 -2.53 -14.61 -4.92
CA MET A 3 -2.31 -13.24 -5.40
C MET A 3 -1.53 -13.14 -6.72
N GLN A 4 -0.59 -14.06 -6.97
CA GLN A 4 0.25 -14.04 -8.18
C GLN A 4 -0.29 -14.90 -9.31
N GLU A 5 -0.71 -16.13 -8.97
CA GLU A 5 -1.09 -17.13 -9.97
C GLU A 5 -2.59 -17.16 -10.22
N ARG A 6 -3.36 -16.42 -9.40
CA ARG A 6 -4.83 -16.46 -9.42
C ARG A 6 -5.39 -17.88 -9.35
N ARG A 7 -4.74 -18.73 -8.56
CA ARG A 7 -5.12 -20.13 -8.35
C ARG A 7 -5.03 -20.48 -6.88
N VAL A 8 -5.94 -21.34 -6.44
CA VAL A 8 -5.95 -21.91 -5.09
C VAL A 8 -6.06 -23.41 -5.21
N THR A 9 -5.20 -24.15 -4.51
CA THR A 9 -5.26 -25.62 -4.44
C THR A 9 -5.80 -26.04 -3.08
N VAL A 10 -6.92 -26.74 -3.08
CA VAL A 10 -7.58 -27.27 -1.90
C VAL A 10 -7.79 -28.77 -2.09
N MET A 11 -7.32 -29.58 -1.16
CA MET A 11 -7.42 -31.03 -1.19
C MET A 11 -6.96 -31.65 -2.54
N GLY A 12 -5.83 -31.17 -3.10
CA GLY A 12 -5.26 -31.64 -4.36
C GLY A 12 -5.97 -31.16 -5.63
N ARG A 13 -7.03 -30.36 -5.51
CA ARG A 13 -7.72 -29.76 -6.66
C ARG A 13 -7.38 -28.28 -6.80
N THR A 14 -7.01 -27.87 -8.00
CA THR A 14 -6.67 -26.47 -8.31
C THR A 14 -7.86 -25.75 -8.92
N PHE A 15 -8.21 -24.63 -8.30
CA PHE A 15 -9.29 -23.75 -8.75
C PHE A 15 -8.67 -22.45 -9.28
N THR A 16 -9.12 -22.00 -10.44
CA THR A 16 -8.75 -20.70 -10.99
C THR A 16 -9.67 -19.63 -10.41
N LEU A 17 -9.08 -18.53 -9.91
CA LEU A 17 -9.81 -17.38 -9.40
C LEU A 17 -10.13 -16.45 -10.57
N LEU A 18 -11.44 -16.27 -10.85
CA LEU A 18 -11.89 -15.43 -11.94
C LEU A 18 -11.70 -13.92 -11.61
N PRO A 19 -11.34 -13.08 -12.61
CA PRO A 19 -11.33 -11.64 -12.45
C PRO A 19 -12.77 -11.07 -12.34
N PRO A 20 -12.96 -9.95 -11.65
CA PRO A 20 -11.94 -9.25 -10.87
C PRO A 20 -11.62 -9.99 -9.56
N PHE A 21 -10.33 -10.21 -9.29
CA PHE A 21 -9.87 -10.84 -8.05
C PHE A 21 -9.10 -9.82 -7.22
N PHE A 22 -9.48 -9.69 -5.96
CA PHE A 22 -8.94 -8.72 -5.03
C PHE A 22 -8.72 -9.35 -3.65
N VAL A 23 -7.62 -9.02 -3.00
CA VAL A 23 -7.28 -9.51 -1.66
C VAL A 23 -7.23 -8.36 -0.68
N LEU A 24 -8.11 -8.40 0.31
CA LEU A 24 -8.04 -7.61 1.51
C LEU A 24 -7.62 -8.51 2.68
N ALA A 25 -6.70 -8.04 3.50
CA ALA A 25 -6.32 -8.69 4.73
C ALA A 25 -6.30 -7.67 5.86
N THR A 26 -6.75 -8.07 7.04
CA THR A 26 -6.67 -7.26 8.25
C THR A 26 -5.63 -7.86 9.19
N GLN A 27 -4.92 -7.00 9.89
CA GLN A 27 -4.02 -7.38 10.99
C GLN A 27 -4.48 -6.63 12.24
N ASN A 28 -4.69 -7.36 13.34
CA ASN A 28 -4.93 -6.75 14.64
C ASN A 28 -3.63 -6.80 15.45
N PRO A 29 -2.97 -5.67 15.73
CA PRO A 29 -1.72 -5.66 16.47
C PRO A 29 -1.85 -6.20 17.91
N ILE A 30 -3.05 -6.15 18.49
CA ILE A 30 -3.32 -6.62 19.87
C ILE A 30 -3.37 -8.15 19.92
N GLU A 31 -3.80 -8.82 18.84
CA GLU A 31 -3.94 -10.28 18.76
C GLU A 31 -2.67 -10.99 18.28
N GLN A 32 -1.54 -10.29 18.18
CA GLN A 32 -0.29 -10.87 17.71
C GLN A 32 0.43 -11.74 18.77
N GLU A 33 -0.01 -11.74 20.03
CA GLU A 33 0.48 -12.70 21.01
C GLU A 33 0.09 -14.13 20.61
N GLY A 34 1.07 -14.90 20.10
CA GLY A 34 0.90 -16.29 19.67
C GLY A 34 0.66 -16.50 18.17
N THR A 35 0.62 -15.44 17.36
CA THR A 35 0.55 -15.55 15.89
C THR A 35 1.89 -15.18 15.27
N TYR A 36 2.28 -15.89 14.18
CA TYR A 36 3.46 -15.50 13.42
C TYR A 36 3.11 -14.32 12.51
N PRO A 37 3.88 -13.21 12.55
CA PRO A 37 3.70 -12.12 11.60
C PRO A 37 3.90 -12.63 10.17
N LEU A 38 3.19 -12.04 9.22
CA LEU A 38 3.39 -12.39 7.81
C LEU A 38 4.85 -12.06 7.42
N PRO A 39 5.56 -13.00 6.77
CA PRO A 39 6.90 -12.73 6.26
C PRO A 39 6.92 -11.51 5.34
N GLU A 40 7.98 -10.71 5.39
CA GLU A 40 8.14 -9.49 4.59
C GLU A 40 7.92 -9.71 3.09
N ALA A 41 8.39 -10.88 2.56
CA ALA A 41 8.16 -11.27 1.17
C ALA A 41 6.67 -11.48 0.81
N GLN A 42 5.82 -11.72 1.79
CA GLN A 42 4.37 -11.81 1.59
C GLN A 42 3.72 -10.43 1.73
N LEU A 43 4.17 -9.62 2.68
CA LEU A 43 3.72 -8.23 2.83
C LEU A 43 4.03 -7.40 1.57
N ASP A 44 5.19 -7.59 0.95
CA ASP A 44 5.56 -6.90 -0.31
C ASP A 44 4.59 -7.17 -1.47
N ARG A 45 3.75 -8.20 -1.40
CA ARG A 45 2.73 -8.50 -2.42
C ARG A 45 1.48 -7.64 -2.31
N PHE A 46 1.20 -7.08 -1.14
CA PHE A 46 0.10 -6.13 -0.97
C PHE A 46 0.49 -4.76 -1.53
N MET A 47 -0.42 -4.13 -2.25
CA MET A 47 -0.17 -2.83 -2.86
C MET A 47 -0.02 -1.74 -1.79
N PHE A 48 -0.95 -1.71 -0.86
CA PHE A 48 -1.05 -0.74 0.21
C PHE A 48 -1.08 -1.41 1.59
N LEU A 49 -0.49 -0.76 2.56
CA LEU A 49 -0.80 -0.90 3.98
C LEU A 49 -1.52 0.37 4.43
N ILE A 50 -2.67 0.21 5.06
CA ILE A 50 -3.47 1.31 5.59
C ILE A 50 -3.57 1.11 7.09
N GLU A 51 -3.03 2.05 7.86
CA GLU A 51 -3.20 2.08 9.30
C GLU A 51 -4.55 2.71 9.62
N VAL A 52 -5.32 2.01 10.44
CA VAL A 52 -6.61 2.51 10.95
C VAL A 52 -6.41 2.75 12.44
N ASP A 53 -6.45 4.01 12.82
CA ASP A 53 -6.33 4.45 14.20
C ASP A 53 -7.67 4.41 14.93
N TYR A 54 -7.66 4.67 16.24
CA TYR A 54 -8.89 4.83 16.99
C TYR A 54 -9.72 5.98 16.41
N PRO A 55 -11.07 5.83 16.39
CA PRO A 55 -11.94 6.92 15.98
C PRO A 55 -11.85 8.10 16.98
N THR A 56 -12.17 9.29 16.49
CA THR A 56 -12.33 10.47 17.34
C THR A 56 -13.55 10.34 18.24
N GLU A 57 -13.65 11.12 19.31
CA GLU A 57 -14.80 11.13 20.22
C GLU A 57 -16.13 11.34 19.47
N GLU A 58 -16.14 12.22 18.48
CA GLU A 58 -17.34 12.48 17.65
C GLU A 58 -17.71 11.26 16.79
N GLU A 59 -16.72 10.58 16.23
CA GLU A 59 -16.91 9.36 15.46
C GLU A 59 -17.37 8.20 16.35
N GLU A 60 -16.80 8.06 17.55
CA GLU A 60 -17.26 7.06 18.52
C GLU A 60 -18.72 7.27 18.92
N MET A 61 -19.11 8.52 19.19
CA MET A 61 -20.50 8.84 19.47
C MET A 61 -21.42 8.50 18.29
N ARG A 62 -20.98 8.76 17.06
CA ARG A 62 -21.73 8.41 15.86
C ARG A 62 -21.86 6.90 15.70
N ILE A 63 -20.75 6.16 15.85
CA ILE A 63 -20.74 4.70 15.81
C ILE A 63 -21.71 4.14 16.83
N ALA A 64 -21.64 4.59 18.08
CA ALA A 64 -22.54 4.12 19.14
C ALA A 64 -24.01 4.33 18.78
N ARG A 65 -24.39 5.50 18.26
CA ARG A 65 -25.78 5.79 17.86
C ARG A 65 -26.26 4.94 16.68
N GLU A 66 -25.39 4.74 15.68
CA GLU A 66 -25.74 4.04 14.44
C GLU A 66 -25.77 2.52 14.61
N THR A 67 -24.89 1.96 15.45
CA THR A 67 -24.74 0.50 15.59
C THR A 67 -25.59 -0.11 16.70
N THR A 68 -26.04 0.68 17.68
CA THR A 68 -26.90 0.17 18.76
C THR A 68 -28.42 0.33 18.48
N GLY A 69 -28.77 0.91 17.34
CA GLY A 69 -30.17 1.07 16.91
C GLY A 69 -30.60 -0.03 15.93
N ASN A 70 -31.92 -0.10 15.66
CA ASN A 70 -32.53 -1.05 14.71
C ASN A 70 -32.31 -0.63 13.21
N ARG A 71 -31.16 -0.05 12.88
CA ARG A 71 -30.90 0.40 11.52
C ARG A 71 -30.23 -0.72 10.73
N SER A 72 -30.93 -1.25 9.72
CA SER A 72 -30.32 -2.10 8.69
C SER A 72 -30.04 -1.23 7.46
N GLU A 73 -28.76 -1.15 7.07
CA GLU A 73 -28.38 -0.50 5.82
C GLU A 73 -28.47 -1.53 4.68
N GLU A 74 -29.24 -1.23 3.66
CA GLU A 74 -29.24 -2.01 2.44
C GLU A 74 -28.03 -1.63 1.58
N LEU A 75 -27.15 -2.61 1.37
CA LEU A 75 -26.01 -2.43 0.45
C LEU A 75 -26.51 -2.43 -0.99
N LYS A 76 -26.18 -1.39 -1.73
CA LYS A 76 -26.50 -1.28 -3.17
C LYS A 76 -25.29 -1.67 -4.00
N HIS A 77 -25.55 -2.38 -5.09
CA HIS A 77 -24.52 -2.60 -6.10
C HIS A 77 -24.14 -1.27 -6.77
N VAL A 78 -22.85 -0.90 -6.68
CA VAL A 78 -22.34 0.34 -7.29
C VAL A 78 -21.63 0.04 -8.61
N LEU A 79 -20.90 -1.07 -8.70
CA LEU A 79 -20.16 -1.49 -9.88
C LEU A 79 -20.32 -2.99 -10.11
N SER A 80 -20.43 -3.39 -11.37
CA SER A 80 -20.35 -4.79 -11.80
C SER A 80 -18.88 -5.25 -11.91
N GLY A 81 -18.66 -6.56 -11.95
CA GLY A 81 -17.33 -7.13 -12.20
C GLY A 81 -16.74 -6.70 -13.55
N GLU A 82 -17.58 -6.58 -14.58
CA GLU A 82 -17.16 -6.12 -15.92
C GLU A 82 -16.72 -4.65 -15.91
N GLU A 83 -17.45 -3.78 -15.20
CA GLU A 83 -17.07 -2.38 -15.04
C GLU A 83 -15.75 -2.25 -14.28
N ILE A 84 -15.52 -3.06 -13.25
CA ILE A 84 -14.24 -3.07 -12.51
C ILE A 84 -13.09 -3.43 -13.47
N ILE A 85 -13.25 -4.46 -14.31
CA ILE A 85 -12.23 -4.85 -15.29
C ILE A 85 -11.99 -3.72 -16.28
N PHE A 86 -13.07 -3.10 -16.79
CA PHE A 86 -12.97 -1.95 -17.70
C PHE A 86 -12.17 -0.80 -17.09
N TYR A 87 -12.45 -0.43 -15.83
CA TYR A 87 -11.71 0.63 -15.15
C TYR A 87 -10.26 0.25 -14.87
N GLN A 88 -9.96 -1.02 -14.56
CA GLN A 88 -8.58 -1.49 -14.42
C GLN A 88 -7.78 -1.32 -15.72
N ASP A 89 -8.38 -1.58 -16.86
CA ASP A 89 -7.75 -1.39 -18.17
C ASP A 89 -7.62 0.10 -18.53
N LEU A 90 -8.61 0.91 -18.19
CA LEU A 90 -8.58 2.35 -18.39
C LEU A 90 -7.42 3.00 -17.62
N VAL A 91 -7.27 2.67 -16.34
CA VAL A 91 -6.17 3.16 -15.49
C VAL A 91 -4.82 2.83 -16.09
N ARG A 92 -4.63 1.63 -16.65
CA ARG A 92 -3.35 1.25 -17.28
C ARG A 92 -2.96 2.12 -18.46
N ARG A 93 -3.93 2.73 -19.15
CA ARG A 93 -3.73 3.61 -20.32
C ARG A 93 -3.35 5.05 -19.92
N VAL A 94 -3.50 5.45 -18.66
CA VAL A 94 -3.09 6.79 -18.20
C VAL A 94 -1.60 6.98 -18.47
N PRO A 95 -1.20 7.99 -19.24
CA PRO A 95 0.21 8.23 -19.57
C PRO A 95 0.99 8.72 -18.34
N VAL A 96 2.25 8.32 -18.28
CA VAL A 96 3.20 8.71 -17.24
C VAL A 96 4.41 9.34 -17.91
N PRO A 97 4.77 10.59 -17.63
CA PRO A 97 5.98 11.22 -18.13
C PRO A 97 7.24 10.53 -17.61
N GLU A 98 8.32 10.55 -18.38
CA GLU A 98 9.57 9.87 -18.02
C GLU A 98 10.14 10.35 -16.67
N HIS A 99 10.12 11.66 -16.42
CA HIS A 99 10.60 12.22 -15.16
C HIS A 99 9.82 11.71 -13.91
N ILE A 100 8.57 11.24 -14.07
CA ILE A 100 7.79 10.63 -12.99
C ILE A 100 8.26 9.19 -12.73
N TYR A 101 8.62 8.44 -13.77
CA TYR A 101 9.27 7.14 -13.59
C TYR A 101 10.60 7.29 -12.88
N GLU A 102 11.44 8.27 -13.31
CA GLU A 102 12.73 8.57 -12.69
C GLU A 102 12.56 8.94 -11.21
N TYR A 103 11.57 9.78 -10.89
CA TYR A 103 11.25 10.17 -9.53
C TYR A 103 10.84 8.97 -8.67
N ALA A 104 9.92 8.13 -9.13
CA ALA A 104 9.48 6.94 -8.40
C ALA A 104 10.64 5.95 -8.18
N VAL A 105 11.50 5.76 -9.18
CA VAL A 105 12.70 4.91 -9.07
C VAL A 105 13.68 5.50 -8.07
N LYS A 106 13.97 6.81 -8.14
CA LYS A 106 14.86 7.52 -7.21
C LYS A 106 14.39 7.37 -5.78
N LEU A 107 13.09 7.61 -5.54
CA LEU A 107 12.46 7.49 -4.22
C LEU A 107 12.62 6.08 -3.64
N VAL A 108 12.27 5.04 -4.41
CA VAL A 108 12.39 3.65 -3.95
C VAL A 108 13.85 3.25 -3.73
N ARG A 109 14.75 3.65 -4.62
CA ARG A 109 16.19 3.35 -4.47
C ARG A 109 16.80 4.02 -3.24
N ALA A 110 16.37 5.24 -2.92
CA ALA A 110 16.83 5.97 -1.73
C ALA A 110 16.46 5.28 -0.41
N THR A 111 15.49 4.33 -0.39
CA THR A 111 15.21 3.51 0.80
C THR A 111 16.28 2.46 1.09
N ARG A 112 17.19 2.16 0.15
CA ARG A 112 18.10 1.00 0.22
C ARG A 112 19.43 1.38 0.87
N PRO A 113 19.75 0.91 2.08
CA PRO A 113 20.97 1.30 2.79
C PRO A 113 22.27 0.86 2.09
N SER A 114 22.21 -0.15 1.21
CA SER A 114 23.38 -0.66 0.48
C SER A 114 23.84 0.21 -0.69
N LEU A 115 23.06 1.23 -1.08
CA LEU A 115 23.42 2.10 -2.20
C LEU A 115 24.21 3.33 -1.71
N GLU A 116 25.28 3.68 -2.42
CA GLU A 116 26.06 4.88 -2.12
C GLU A 116 25.24 6.17 -2.19
N THR A 117 24.27 6.20 -3.11
CA THR A 117 23.38 7.35 -3.35
C THR A 117 22.29 7.53 -2.30
N SER A 118 22.16 6.59 -1.37
CA SER A 118 21.16 6.69 -0.31
C SER A 118 21.61 7.68 0.77
N PRO A 119 20.67 8.42 1.38
CA PRO A 119 20.98 9.32 2.49
C PRO A 119 21.70 8.59 3.63
N GLU A 120 22.63 9.27 4.31
CA GLU A 120 23.41 8.68 5.40
C GLU A 120 22.52 8.16 6.54
N TRP A 121 21.44 8.87 6.87
CA TRP A 121 20.49 8.40 7.87
C TRP A 121 19.76 7.11 7.47
N VAL A 122 19.54 6.87 6.16
CA VAL A 122 18.99 5.61 5.67
C VAL A 122 19.98 4.48 5.92
N LYS A 123 21.27 4.68 5.65
CA LYS A 123 22.33 3.70 5.93
C LYS A 123 22.44 3.39 7.43
N GLN A 124 22.16 4.38 8.28
CA GLN A 124 22.22 4.26 9.73
C GLN A 124 20.99 3.57 10.34
N TYR A 125 19.78 3.86 9.84
CA TYR A 125 18.51 3.50 10.50
C TYR A 125 17.66 2.48 9.76
N VAL A 126 17.92 2.22 8.48
CA VAL A 126 17.16 1.25 7.69
C VAL A 126 17.95 -0.06 7.59
N ALA A 127 17.31 -1.16 8.00
CA ALA A 127 17.87 -2.50 7.83
C ALA A 127 17.61 -3.03 6.43
N TRP A 128 16.41 -2.77 5.87
CA TRP A 128 16.00 -3.24 4.58
C TRP A 128 15.12 -2.23 3.86
N GLY A 129 15.43 -1.94 2.59
CA GLY A 129 14.69 -1.02 1.74
C GLY A 129 13.78 -1.72 0.73
N ALA A 130 12.90 -0.94 0.10
CA ALA A 130 11.88 -1.43 -0.81
C ALA A 130 12.44 -2.03 -2.12
N GLY A 131 11.79 -3.10 -2.59
CA GLY A 131 12.10 -3.78 -3.83
C GLY A 131 11.48 -3.11 -5.08
N PRO A 132 11.73 -3.65 -6.30
CA PRO A 132 11.20 -3.09 -7.56
C PRO A 132 9.68 -3.06 -7.63
N ARG A 133 8.97 -3.95 -6.91
CA ARG A 133 7.51 -3.98 -6.86
C ARG A 133 6.93 -2.67 -6.29
N ALA A 134 7.64 -2.02 -5.38
CA ALA A 134 7.26 -0.72 -4.87
C ALA A 134 7.13 0.33 -5.98
N VAL A 135 8.07 0.39 -6.93
CA VAL A 135 7.98 1.29 -8.08
C VAL A 135 6.74 1.00 -8.90
N GLN A 136 6.47 -0.29 -9.18
CA GLN A 136 5.28 -0.69 -9.94
C GLN A 136 3.99 -0.23 -9.26
N PHE A 137 3.89 -0.37 -7.94
CA PHE A 137 2.72 0.05 -7.17
C PHE A 137 2.60 1.56 -7.04
N LEU A 138 3.71 2.29 -6.90
CA LEU A 138 3.70 3.76 -6.94
C LEU A 138 3.14 4.25 -8.29
N ILE A 139 3.64 3.72 -9.40
CA ILE A 139 3.16 4.13 -10.74
C ILE A 139 1.69 3.74 -10.94
N LEU A 140 1.30 2.52 -10.59
CA LEU A 140 -0.09 2.07 -10.78
C LEU A 140 -1.08 2.83 -9.90
N GLY A 141 -0.72 3.07 -8.65
CA GLY A 141 -1.53 3.86 -7.72
C GLY A 141 -1.64 5.33 -8.15
N ALA A 142 -0.53 5.92 -8.63
CA ALA A 142 -0.54 7.29 -9.14
C ALA A 142 -1.42 7.44 -10.39
N LYS A 143 -1.40 6.47 -11.31
CA LYS A 143 -2.32 6.42 -12.46
C LYS A 143 -3.78 6.39 -12.00
N THR A 144 -4.09 5.56 -10.99
CA THR A 144 -5.44 5.46 -10.43
C THR A 144 -5.86 6.79 -9.81
N ARG A 145 -4.97 7.41 -9.01
CA ARG A 145 -5.23 8.70 -8.39
C ARG A 145 -5.46 9.80 -9.43
N ALA A 146 -4.58 9.90 -10.45
CA ALA A 146 -4.74 10.84 -11.54
C ALA A 146 -6.10 10.70 -12.23
N ALA A 147 -6.52 9.46 -12.56
CA ALA A 147 -7.81 9.19 -13.16
C ALA A 147 -8.98 9.62 -12.24
N LEU A 148 -8.93 9.32 -10.94
CA LEU A 148 -9.94 9.72 -9.96
C LEU A 148 -10.03 11.25 -9.80
N GLN A 149 -8.92 11.96 -9.98
CA GLN A 149 -8.87 13.43 -9.95
C GLN A 149 -9.22 14.07 -11.31
N GLY A 150 -9.63 13.28 -12.31
CA GLY A 150 -9.93 13.76 -13.65
C GLY A 150 -8.72 14.26 -14.44
N SER A 151 -7.50 13.86 -14.03
CA SER A 151 -6.27 14.18 -14.75
C SER A 151 -6.01 13.15 -15.84
N TYR A 152 -5.57 13.64 -17.01
CA TYR A 152 -5.20 12.79 -18.14
C TYR A 152 -3.74 12.32 -18.10
N ILE A 153 -2.97 12.77 -17.11
CA ILE A 153 -1.53 12.48 -16.98
C ILE A 153 -1.16 12.40 -15.50
N VAL A 154 -0.22 11.52 -15.16
CA VAL A 154 0.32 11.40 -13.80
C VAL A 154 1.24 12.56 -13.48
N ARG A 155 1.13 13.11 -12.28
CA ARG A 155 1.96 14.17 -11.73
C ARG A 155 2.74 13.70 -10.51
N LYS A 156 3.72 14.50 -10.07
CA LYS A 156 4.49 14.22 -8.85
C LYS A 156 3.60 14.07 -7.62
N GLU A 157 2.60 14.93 -7.48
CA GLU A 157 1.65 14.93 -6.36
C GLU A 157 0.84 13.62 -6.28
N ASP A 158 0.65 12.93 -7.41
CA ASP A 158 -0.04 11.63 -7.42
C ASP A 158 0.84 10.53 -6.82
N ILE A 159 2.16 10.61 -7.03
CA ILE A 159 3.12 9.72 -6.37
C ILE A 159 3.20 10.07 -4.87
N ASP A 160 3.40 11.35 -4.52
CA ASP A 160 3.60 11.82 -3.15
C ASP A 160 2.44 11.40 -2.23
N ALA A 161 1.21 11.47 -2.73
CA ALA A 161 0.01 11.11 -1.98
C ALA A 161 -0.07 9.62 -1.59
N ILE A 162 0.67 8.75 -2.26
CA ILE A 162 0.60 7.30 -2.03
C ILE A 162 1.93 6.68 -1.59
N VAL A 163 2.96 7.50 -1.43
CA VAL A 163 4.29 7.03 -0.98
C VAL A 163 4.19 6.28 0.34
N GLU A 164 3.51 6.86 1.33
CA GLU A 164 3.39 6.27 2.66
C GLU A 164 2.71 4.90 2.62
N PRO A 165 1.45 4.74 2.14
CA PRO A 165 0.80 3.45 2.13
C PRO A 165 1.49 2.39 1.25
N VAL A 166 2.28 2.79 0.26
CA VAL A 166 3.06 1.87 -0.58
C VAL A 166 4.36 1.45 0.08
N LEU A 167 5.08 2.34 0.77
CA LEU A 167 6.44 2.08 1.23
C LEU A 167 6.53 1.65 2.69
N MET A 168 5.61 2.03 3.59
CA MET A 168 5.79 1.85 5.03
C MET A 168 5.90 0.38 5.46
N HIS A 169 5.29 -0.56 4.73
CA HIS A 169 5.42 -2.01 4.99
C HIS A 169 6.56 -2.69 4.21
N ARG A 170 7.36 -1.90 3.49
CA ARG A 170 8.49 -2.35 2.68
C ARG A 170 9.83 -1.82 3.18
N VAL A 171 9.79 -0.87 4.09
CA VAL A 171 10.97 -0.29 4.73
C VAL A 171 11.05 -0.83 6.14
N VAL A 172 12.09 -1.60 6.42
CA VAL A 172 12.33 -2.17 7.75
C VAL A 172 13.40 -1.35 8.44
N THR A 173 13.06 -0.80 9.58
CA THR A 173 13.99 -0.05 10.44
C THR A 173 14.81 -1.01 11.32
N ASN A 174 15.99 -0.58 11.75
CA ASN A 174 16.83 -1.36 12.66
C ASN A 174 16.62 -0.94 14.13
N PHE A 175 17.27 -1.64 15.06
CA PHE A 175 17.18 -1.37 16.49
C PHE A 175 17.63 0.05 16.88
N ALA A 176 18.61 0.63 16.17
CA ALA A 176 19.03 2.00 16.42
C ALA A 176 17.92 3.01 16.09
N ALA A 177 17.14 2.76 15.06
CA ALA A 177 15.97 3.56 14.73
C ALA A 177 14.88 3.46 15.81
N GLU A 178 14.59 2.23 16.26
CA GLU A 178 13.60 1.98 17.31
C GLU A 178 13.94 2.71 18.60
N SER A 179 15.20 2.67 19.02
CA SER A 179 15.68 3.38 20.22
C SER A 179 15.53 4.91 20.14
N GLN A 180 15.43 5.46 18.93
CA GLN A 180 15.20 6.89 18.67
C GLN A 180 13.76 7.22 18.29
N GLY A 181 12.85 6.26 18.35
CA GLY A 181 11.46 6.43 17.99
C GLY A 181 11.22 6.72 16.50
N ILE A 182 12.16 6.26 15.64
CA ILE A 182 12.04 6.35 14.18
C ILE A 182 11.30 5.11 13.69
N THR A 183 10.02 5.28 13.40
CA THR A 183 9.19 4.24 12.82
C THR A 183 9.36 4.18 11.30
N PRO A 184 9.00 3.06 10.63
CA PRO A 184 8.99 2.98 9.17
C PRO A 184 8.20 4.13 8.52
N ARG A 185 7.05 4.50 9.08
CA ARG A 185 6.23 5.64 8.64
C ARG A 185 7.00 6.96 8.66
N LYS A 186 7.69 7.27 9.79
CA LYS A 186 8.50 8.48 9.92
C LYS A 186 9.67 8.47 8.94
N ALA A 187 10.31 7.31 8.75
CA ALA A 187 11.41 7.17 7.80
C ALA A 187 10.93 7.44 6.36
N VAL A 188 9.78 6.87 5.97
CA VAL A 188 9.19 7.09 4.64
C VAL A 188 8.76 8.54 4.44
N ALA A 189 8.12 9.16 5.43
CA ALA A 189 7.71 10.56 5.36
C ALA A 189 8.92 11.51 5.20
N ARG A 190 9.99 11.27 5.97
CA ARG A 190 11.24 12.01 5.84
C ARG A 190 11.86 11.86 4.45
N LEU A 191 11.91 10.64 3.94
CA LEU A 191 12.47 10.36 2.62
C LEU A 191 11.70 11.08 1.50
N ALA A 192 10.37 11.06 1.56
CA ALA A 192 9.52 11.76 0.59
C ALA A 192 9.73 13.28 0.59
N ALA A 193 10.12 13.85 1.72
CA ALA A 193 10.42 15.28 1.84
C ALA A 193 11.82 15.66 1.32
N GLU A 194 12.78 14.71 1.31
CA GLU A 194 14.17 14.95 0.93
C GLU A 194 14.45 14.65 -0.55
N VAL A 195 13.62 13.86 -1.23
CA VAL A 195 13.80 13.42 -2.63
C VAL A 195 13.02 14.26 -3.63
#